data_6d3b91ea574f964b35140ef5e1021168
#
_entry.id   6d3b91ea574f964b35140ef5e1021168
#
_cell.length_a   1.000
_cell.length_b   1.000
_cell.length_c   1.000
_cell.angle_alpha   90.00
_cell.angle_beta   90.00
_cell.angle_gamma   90.00
#
_symmetry.space_group_name_H-M   'P 1'
#
loop_
_entity.id
_entity.type
_entity.pdbx_description
1 polymer ?
#
loop_
_entity_poly.entity_id
_entity_poly.type
_entity_poly.pdbx_seq_one_letter_code
_entity_poly.pdbx_strand_id
1 'polypeptide(L)'
;MSFKIFTLQLSGKLKPVEIIEKQRKTLLDDFNEFEKVKNSEELKKYLELESEINSDTFKKKKAEVESLHFSGSKEFNQLKEFESLQKKQSIKKYFKVANSPDLIRFNKLKPTEKLAEFYKLQEFVKEGQFAKEKKEIESQIFKGSVEEKHWIDYTKLDKSNEIKVYKELHNSDFLKKHELFAKSEKLKNYVQLVNIPDKDKAKQEEFKRLKNDSELINYFKFEKSKKLKIYRETAGGLQLTRYNELKAFVENPDFKKREAFLKDKKKFENSEANKKYTRFKQLLNDQDLKFFFKFEKSGLYKNYLDVAQSFDLKRFYELEELTSSKEFKEKKAYLEDKKKWEKTGEFARQQEYLKMKQLPHLAKYLKNKGANIFNFFNEWQIVFEDNFQQAKLDAEKWSTKSYLAEKMLGDNYSLAGDNHIFTDGKNLLINGKLNITVKKEKVKGKVWQMPAGFVTAELDYSSGIISSWKSFWTGDGIIEAKIKFDPVQQIVSSFYLAGEQNTPRLNLLEMGAKNRVGILNLSNGGKATVNGLDISNLKRGKWYIFSVVKSGANFTWKINEAEIFTLQSSELKEKLHLNASSIVIEDVPAQNLPAGFEIEWVRCYRKGN
;
A
#
# COMPACT_ATOMS: atom_id res chain seq x y z
N MET A 1 -32.29 24.45 18.76
CA MET A 1 -31.76 24.29 17.39
C MET A 1 -30.30 24.74 17.36
N SER A 2 -29.40 23.94 16.83
CA SER A 2 -27.98 24.29 16.80
C SER A 2 -27.70 25.32 15.72
N PHE A 3 -27.46 26.57 16.14
CA PHE A 3 -27.04 27.66 15.26
C PHE A 3 -25.74 27.32 14.48
N LYS A 4 -24.88 26.49 15.07
CA LYS A 4 -23.59 26.08 14.46
C LYS A 4 -23.76 25.32 13.14
N ILE A 5 -24.68 24.35 13.05
CA ILE A 5 -24.92 23.59 11.82
C ILE A 5 -25.46 24.50 10.71
N PHE A 6 -26.40 25.35 11.07
CA PHE A 6 -26.96 26.31 10.13
C PHE A 6 -25.88 27.25 9.55
N THR A 7 -25.00 27.78 10.40
CA THR A 7 -23.88 28.63 9.94
C THR A 7 -22.89 27.87 9.05
N LEU A 8 -22.60 26.59 9.34
CA LEU A 8 -21.73 25.75 8.53
C LEU A 8 -22.35 25.47 7.13
N GLN A 9 -23.67 25.30 7.08
CA GLN A 9 -24.38 25.13 5.79
C GLN A 9 -24.35 26.42 4.99
N LEU A 10 -24.68 27.57 5.59
CA LEU A 10 -24.67 28.88 4.92
C LEU A 10 -23.29 29.29 4.43
N SER A 11 -22.25 29.00 5.19
CA SER A 11 -20.87 29.34 4.83
C SER A 11 -20.23 28.35 3.83
N GLY A 12 -20.97 27.32 3.39
CA GLY A 12 -20.44 26.27 2.51
C GLY A 12 -19.39 25.36 3.14
N LYS A 13 -19.16 25.50 4.45
CA LYS A 13 -18.19 24.66 5.19
C LYS A 13 -18.68 23.23 5.38
N LEU A 14 -20.00 23.01 5.36
CA LEU A 14 -20.57 21.66 5.31
C LEU A 14 -20.65 21.18 3.87
N LYS A 15 -19.53 20.66 3.36
CA LYS A 15 -19.43 20.20 1.97
C LYS A 15 -20.38 19.03 1.70
N PRO A 16 -20.90 18.88 0.48
CA PRO A 16 -21.59 17.67 0.04
C PRO A 16 -20.71 16.42 0.16
N VAL A 17 -21.32 15.28 0.52
CA VAL A 17 -20.59 14.01 0.69
C VAL A 17 -19.85 13.59 -0.57
N GLU A 18 -20.48 13.77 -1.72
CA GLU A 18 -19.92 13.40 -3.03
C GLU A 18 -18.61 14.15 -3.32
N ILE A 19 -18.53 15.41 -2.89
CA ILE A 19 -17.29 16.20 -3.02
C ILE A 19 -16.20 15.64 -2.09
N ILE A 20 -16.56 15.32 -0.86
CA ILE A 20 -15.61 14.76 0.12
C ILE A 20 -15.09 13.40 -0.36
N GLU A 21 -15.97 12.50 -0.78
CA GLU A 21 -15.59 11.18 -1.27
C GLU A 21 -14.71 11.27 -2.50
N LYS A 22 -15.05 12.18 -3.44
CA LYS A 22 -14.18 12.44 -4.59
C LYS A 22 -12.82 12.97 -4.17
N GLN A 23 -12.77 13.92 -3.23
CA GLN A 23 -11.51 14.46 -2.72
C GLN A 23 -10.69 13.39 -1.99
N ARG A 24 -11.32 12.59 -1.13
CA ARG A 24 -10.66 11.48 -0.42
C ARG A 24 -10.13 10.42 -1.38
N LYS A 25 -10.93 10.06 -2.40
CA LYS A 25 -10.49 9.12 -3.44
C LYS A 25 -9.29 9.67 -4.21
N THR A 26 -9.40 10.90 -4.70
CA THR A 26 -8.28 11.55 -5.41
C THR A 26 -7.03 11.61 -4.52
N LEU A 27 -7.19 11.97 -3.25
CA LEU A 27 -6.06 12.04 -2.31
C LEU A 27 -5.46 10.66 -2.02
N LEU A 28 -6.28 9.62 -1.95
CA LEU A 28 -5.83 8.24 -1.81
C LEU A 28 -5.09 7.76 -3.06
N ASP A 29 -5.65 8.05 -4.24
CA ASP A 29 -5.02 7.73 -5.52
C ASP A 29 -3.66 8.46 -5.63
N ASP A 30 -3.62 9.73 -5.24
CA ASP A 30 -2.40 10.54 -5.18
C ASP A 30 -1.38 10.00 -4.17
N PHE A 31 -1.84 9.53 -3.02
CA PHE A 31 -0.98 8.88 -2.02
C PHE A 31 -0.41 7.55 -2.52
N ASN A 32 -1.25 6.73 -3.14
CA ASN A 32 -0.82 5.44 -3.71
C ASN A 32 0.21 5.66 -4.83
N GLU A 33 -0.03 6.66 -5.68
CA GLU A 33 0.94 7.06 -6.71
C GLU A 33 2.23 7.58 -6.08
N PHE A 34 2.14 8.40 -5.03
CA PHE A 34 3.28 8.92 -4.28
C PHE A 34 4.13 7.80 -3.67
N GLU A 35 3.50 6.84 -2.98
CA GLU A 35 4.21 5.69 -2.40
C GLU A 35 4.79 4.76 -3.48
N LYS A 36 4.09 4.59 -4.61
CA LYS A 36 4.61 3.84 -5.76
C LYS A 36 5.85 4.52 -6.33
N VAL A 37 5.80 5.83 -6.52
CA VAL A 37 6.95 6.60 -7.04
C VAL A 37 8.09 6.61 -6.03
N LYS A 38 7.81 6.79 -4.74
CA LYS A 38 8.77 6.76 -3.64
C LYS A 38 9.63 5.48 -3.63
N ASN A 39 9.01 4.36 -3.96
CA ASN A 39 9.66 3.05 -3.99
C ASN A 39 10.12 2.62 -5.39
N SER A 40 10.05 3.52 -6.38
CA SER A 40 10.40 3.22 -7.75
C SER A 40 11.91 3.32 -8.01
N GLU A 41 12.40 2.44 -8.87
CA GLU A 41 13.77 2.54 -9.40
C GLU A 41 13.97 3.84 -10.19
N GLU A 42 12.90 4.36 -10.77
CA GLU A 42 12.93 5.62 -11.51
C GLU A 42 13.24 6.81 -10.60
N LEU A 43 12.64 6.87 -9.40
CA LEU A 43 12.97 7.91 -8.42
C LEU A 43 14.40 7.76 -7.91
N LYS A 44 14.87 6.54 -7.64
CA LYS A 44 16.27 6.31 -7.25
C LYS A 44 17.20 6.87 -8.31
N LYS A 45 16.95 6.50 -9.56
CA LYS A 45 17.73 6.99 -10.69
C LYS A 45 17.69 8.51 -10.80
N TYR A 46 16.51 9.11 -10.61
CA TYR A 46 16.39 10.57 -10.57
C TYR A 46 17.25 11.20 -9.48
N LEU A 47 17.20 10.66 -8.25
CA LEU A 47 17.97 11.19 -7.12
C LEU A 47 19.48 10.99 -7.29
N GLU A 48 19.90 9.87 -7.87
CA GLU A 48 21.28 9.60 -8.24
C GLU A 48 21.77 10.63 -9.27
N LEU A 49 21.00 10.84 -10.32
CA LEU A 49 21.30 11.84 -11.34
C LEU A 49 21.29 13.26 -10.76
N GLU A 50 20.36 13.59 -9.89
CA GLU A 50 20.30 14.88 -9.20
C GLU A 50 21.53 15.11 -8.35
N SER A 51 21.94 14.11 -7.57
CA SER A 51 23.15 14.16 -6.75
C SER A 51 24.41 14.31 -7.62
N GLU A 52 24.48 13.52 -8.69
CA GLU A 52 25.60 13.56 -9.64
C GLU A 52 25.73 14.95 -10.28
N ILE A 53 24.63 15.46 -10.85
CA ILE A 53 24.63 16.74 -11.60
C ILE A 53 24.90 17.94 -10.68
N ASN A 54 24.44 17.88 -9.43
CA ASN A 54 24.69 18.94 -8.45
C ASN A 54 26.06 18.84 -7.78
N SER A 55 26.78 17.72 -7.97
CA SER A 55 28.09 17.51 -7.38
C SER A 55 29.12 18.50 -7.90
N ASP A 56 30.07 18.82 -7.05
CA ASP A 56 31.21 19.65 -7.45
C ASP A 56 32.07 18.98 -8.54
N THR A 57 32.10 17.66 -8.54
CA THR A 57 32.78 16.86 -9.56
C THR A 57 32.16 17.05 -10.94
N PHE A 58 30.85 16.99 -11.04
CA PHE A 58 30.13 17.23 -12.30
C PHE A 58 30.34 18.67 -12.79
N LYS A 59 30.20 19.66 -11.90
CA LYS A 59 30.39 21.07 -12.22
C LYS A 59 31.81 21.35 -12.69
N LYS A 60 32.79 20.78 -12.00
CA LYS A 60 34.20 20.88 -12.38
C LYS A 60 34.43 20.25 -13.75
N LYS A 61 33.96 19.05 -13.98
CA LYS A 61 34.09 18.36 -15.26
C LYS A 61 33.43 19.12 -16.41
N LYS A 62 32.22 19.67 -16.17
CA LYS A 62 31.59 20.57 -17.14
C LYS A 62 32.45 21.76 -17.47
N ALA A 63 32.91 22.48 -16.44
CA ALA A 63 33.79 23.63 -16.60
C ALA A 63 35.09 23.27 -17.32
N GLU A 64 35.68 22.11 -16.98
CA GLU A 64 36.87 21.57 -17.67
C GLU A 64 36.60 21.37 -19.15
N VAL A 65 35.50 20.65 -19.51
CA VAL A 65 35.14 20.41 -20.90
C VAL A 65 34.85 21.69 -21.65
N GLU A 66 34.11 22.61 -21.06
CA GLU A 66 33.78 23.90 -21.66
C GLU A 66 35.00 24.83 -21.80
N SER A 67 35.96 24.74 -20.88
CA SER A 67 37.21 25.52 -20.92
C SER A 67 38.22 25.02 -21.95
N LEU A 68 38.02 23.80 -22.46
CA LEU A 68 38.92 23.26 -23.47
C LEU A 68 38.73 23.99 -24.81
N HIS A 69 39.74 24.74 -25.23
CA HIS A 69 39.77 25.42 -26.51
C HIS A 69 40.91 24.90 -27.36
N PHE A 70 40.74 24.87 -28.68
CA PHE A 70 41.83 24.50 -29.57
C PHE A 70 42.95 25.52 -29.52
N SER A 71 42.62 26.80 -29.54
CA SER A 71 43.62 27.87 -29.37
C SER A 71 44.25 27.78 -27.97
N GLY A 72 45.55 27.62 -27.93
CA GLY A 72 46.34 27.46 -26.69
C GLY A 72 46.41 26.01 -26.19
N SER A 73 45.73 25.06 -26.82
CA SER A 73 45.81 23.64 -26.46
C SER A 73 47.17 23.04 -26.87
N LYS A 74 47.46 21.87 -26.29
CA LYS A 74 48.61 21.05 -26.72
C LYS A 74 48.50 20.71 -28.21
N GLU A 75 47.34 20.37 -28.66
CA GLU A 75 47.03 20.05 -30.07
C GLU A 75 47.29 21.24 -31.00
N PHE A 76 46.93 22.44 -30.54
CA PHE A 76 47.24 23.68 -31.29
C PHE A 76 48.74 23.91 -31.43
N ASN A 77 49.48 23.76 -30.35
CA ASN A 77 50.94 23.93 -30.37
C ASN A 77 51.63 22.85 -31.23
N GLN A 78 51.14 21.61 -31.15
CA GLN A 78 51.62 20.51 -31.97
C GLN A 78 51.33 20.71 -33.45
N LEU A 79 50.16 21.23 -33.81
CA LEU A 79 49.85 21.59 -35.20
C LEU A 79 50.78 22.68 -35.74
N LYS A 80 51.02 23.72 -34.96
CA LYS A 80 51.95 24.79 -35.35
C LYS A 80 53.40 24.32 -35.46
N GLU A 81 53.83 23.44 -34.58
CA GLU A 81 55.17 22.81 -34.66
C GLU A 81 55.28 21.97 -35.95
N PHE A 82 54.23 21.18 -36.27
CA PHE A 82 54.19 20.40 -37.50
C PHE A 82 54.28 21.28 -38.75
N GLU A 83 53.49 22.34 -38.85
CA GLU A 83 53.53 23.30 -39.97
C GLU A 83 54.92 23.92 -40.14
N SER A 84 55.63 24.16 -39.03
CA SER A 84 57.01 24.68 -39.04
C SER A 84 57.99 23.61 -39.60
N LEU A 85 57.85 22.36 -39.09
CA LEU A 85 58.71 21.26 -39.52
C LEU A 85 58.46 20.89 -41.01
N GLN A 86 57.23 20.98 -41.47
CA GLN A 86 56.87 20.74 -42.88
C GLN A 86 57.58 21.66 -43.88
N LYS A 87 57.96 22.84 -43.42
CA LYS A 87 58.68 23.82 -44.22
C LYS A 87 60.19 23.56 -44.26
N LYS A 88 60.73 22.74 -43.34
CA LYS A 88 62.15 22.42 -43.28
C LYS A 88 62.60 21.58 -44.50
N GLN A 89 63.70 22.02 -45.15
CA GLN A 89 64.23 21.34 -46.35
C GLN A 89 64.62 19.86 -46.08
N SER A 90 65.11 19.57 -44.89
CA SER A 90 65.50 18.21 -44.48
C SER A 90 64.34 17.25 -44.51
N ILE A 91 63.17 17.70 -44.05
CA ILE A 91 61.94 16.90 -44.00
C ILE A 91 61.35 16.71 -45.41
N LYS A 92 61.37 17.76 -46.22
CA LYS A 92 60.92 17.65 -47.65
C LYS A 92 61.70 16.60 -48.45
N LYS A 93 62.98 16.42 -48.21
CA LYS A 93 63.82 15.40 -48.83
C LYS A 93 63.49 13.98 -48.37
N TYR A 94 63.07 13.82 -47.14
CA TYR A 94 62.69 12.53 -46.54
C TYR A 94 61.36 11.99 -47.11
N PHE A 95 60.43 12.83 -47.45
CA PHE A 95 59.10 12.43 -47.94
C PHE A 95 59.11 11.66 -49.25
N LYS A 96 60.21 11.76 -50.06
CA LYS A 96 60.36 10.92 -51.28
C LYS A 96 60.46 9.42 -50.97
N VAL A 97 60.84 9.08 -49.72
CA VAL A 97 61.06 7.67 -49.31
C VAL A 97 59.85 7.12 -48.54
N ALA A 98 59.01 7.97 -48.02
CA ALA A 98 57.92 7.64 -47.13
C ALA A 98 56.65 7.06 -47.80
N ASN A 99 56.64 6.92 -49.14
CA ASN A 99 55.45 6.50 -49.90
C ASN A 99 55.41 4.99 -50.22
N SER A 100 55.73 4.13 -49.23
CA SER A 100 55.55 2.71 -49.42
C SER A 100 54.04 2.32 -49.35
N PRO A 101 53.57 1.39 -50.18
CA PRO A 101 52.19 0.94 -50.12
C PRO A 101 51.78 0.42 -48.75
N ASP A 102 52.71 -0.20 -48.01
CA ASP A 102 52.48 -0.70 -46.67
C ASP A 102 52.30 0.41 -45.64
N LEU A 103 53.12 1.49 -45.73
CA LEU A 103 52.98 2.64 -44.88
C LEU A 103 51.69 3.40 -45.18
N ILE A 104 51.32 3.51 -46.46
CA ILE A 104 50.02 4.10 -46.86
C ILE A 104 48.86 3.30 -46.28
N ARG A 105 48.91 1.94 -46.39
CA ARG A 105 47.88 1.07 -45.80
C ARG A 105 47.82 1.20 -44.31
N PHE A 106 48.95 1.19 -43.62
CA PHE A 106 49.02 1.36 -42.16
C PHE A 106 48.43 2.69 -41.72
N ASN A 107 48.76 3.77 -42.41
CA ASN A 107 48.28 5.11 -42.07
C ASN A 107 46.75 5.25 -42.31
N LYS A 108 46.20 4.56 -43.30
CA LYS A 108 44.76 4.52 -43.56
C LYS A 108 43.99 3.75 -42.48
N LEU A 109 44.59 2.71 -41.90
CA LEU A 109 43.94 1.92 -40.84
C LEU A 109 43.91 2.63 -39.49
N LYS A 110 44.88 3.47 -39.26
CA LYS A 110 45.11 4.14 -37.99
C LYS A 110 43.96 5.02 -37.47
N PRO A 111 43.27 5.82 -38.29
CA PRO A 111 42.15 6.65 -37.85
C PRO A 111 40.81 5.95 -37.91
N THR A 112 40.72 4.63 -38.11
CA THR A 112 39.45 3.94 -38.30
C THR A 112 38.71 3.80 -36.96
N GLU A 113 37.38 3.93 -37.05
CA GLU A 113 36.51 3.67 -35.91
C GLU A 113 36.72 2.25 -35.36
N LYS A 114 37.03 1.29 -36.24
CA LYS A 114 37.31 -0.08 -35.87
C LYS A 114 38.49 -0.19 -34.87
N LEU A 115 39.54 0.59 -35.07
CA LEU A 115 40.69 0.63 -34.15
C LEU A 115 40.32 1.33 -32.84
N ALA A 116 39.58 2.43 -32.94
CA ALA A 116 39.11 3.17 -31.75
C ALA A 116 38.16 2.30 -30.94
N GLU A 117 37.22 1.59 -31.61
CA GLU A 117 36.33 0.62 -30.98
C GLU A 117 37.12 -0.50 -30.27
N PHE A 118 38.16 -1.01 -30.95
CA PHE A 118 39.02 -2.04 -30.38
C PHE A 118 39.67 -1.58 -29.06
N TYR A 119 40.27 -0.41 -29.06
CA TYR A 119 40.94 0.12 -27.84
C TYR A 119 39.93 0.38 -26.73
N LYS A 120 38.78 0.96 -27.05
CA LYS A 120 37.71 1.22 -26.07
C LYS A 120 37.18 -0.08 -25.44
N LEU A 121 36.98 -1.11 -26.29
CA LEU A 121 36.53 -2.40 -25.80
C LEU A 121 37.64 -3.15 -25.05
N GLN A 122 38.89 -2.97 -25.49
CA GLN A 122 40.06 -3.53 -24.79
C GLN A 122 40.19 -2.98 -23.38
N GLU A 123 40.04 -1.66 -23.23
CA GLU A 123 40.06 -0.97 -21.93
C GLU A 123 38.94 -1.48 -21.03
N PHE A 124 37.70 -1.52 -21.54
CA PHE A 124 36.55 -2.08 -20.82
C PHE A 124 36.81 -3.49 -20.27
N VAL A 125 37.50 -4.34 -21.07
CA VAL A 125 37.83 -5.70 -20.67
C VAL A 125 39.01 -5.75 -19.70
N LYS A 126 40.04 -4.91 -19.87
CA LYS A 126 41.26 -4.94 -19.05
C LYS A 126 41.11 -4.27 -17.69
N GLU A 127 40.34 -3.21 -17.57
CA GLU A 127 40.16 -2.48 -16.31
C GLU A 127 39.18 -3.16 -15.34
N GLY A 128 38.71 -4.34 -15.70
CA GLY A 128 37.90 -5.15 -14.81
C GLY A 128 36.42 -4.74 -14.72
N GLN A 129 35.99 -3.71 -15.47
CA GLN A 129 34.59 -3.29 -15.49
C GLN A 129 33.67 -4.41 -15.97
N PHE A 130 34.10 -5.12 -17.00
CA PHE A 130 33.41 -6.34 -17.48
C PHE A 130 33.24 -7.37 -16.37
N ALA A 131 34.33 -7.63 -15.62
CA ALA A 131 34.31 -8.61 -14.55
C ALA A 131 33.38 -8.17 -13.40
N LYS A 132 33.37 -6.87 -13.12
CA LYS A 132 32.51 -6.28 -12.08
C LYS A 132 31.04 -6.39 -12.46
N GLU A 133 30.66 -5.92 -13.65
CA GLU A 133 29.27 -6.00 -14.13
C GLU A 133 28.78 -7.46 -14.21
N LYS A 134 29.66 -8.35 -14.69
CA LYS A 134 29.36 -9.79 -14.71
C LYS A 134 29.06 -10.30 -13.30
N LYS A 135 29.95 -10.00 -12.35
CA LYS A 135 29.83 -10.44 -10.97
C LYS A 135 28.56 -9.88 -10.30
N GLU A 136 28.24 -8.61 -10.57
CA GLU A 136 27.03 -7.96 -10.05
C GLU A 136 25.77 -8.66 -10.54
N ILE A 137 25.68 -8.93 -11.85
CA ILE A 137 24.53 -9.62 -12.43
C ILE A 137 24.48 -11.08 -11.95
N GLU A 138 25.63 -11.78 -11.97
CA GLU A 138 25.71 -13.19 -11.56
C GLU A 138 25.46 -13.36 -10.05
N SER A 139 25.85 -12.38 -9.24
CA SER A 139 25.64 -12.41 -7.78
C SER A 139 24.17 -12.27 -7.38
N GLN A 140 23.34 -11.72 -8.25
CA GLN A 140 21.91 -11.62 -7.98
C GLN A 140 21.26 -13.00 -8.15
N ILE A 141 21.34 -13.80 -7.14
CA ILE A 141 20.78 -15.16 -7.12
C ILE A 141 19.61 -15.24 -6.15
N PHE A 142 18.73 -16.17 -6.43
CA PHE A 142 17.55 -16.40 -5.60
C PHE A 142 17.96 -16.88 -4.19
N LYS A 143 18.98 -17.75 -4.13
CA LYS A 143 19.46 -18.30 -2.87
C LYS A 143 20.09 -17.22 -1.98
N GLY A 144 19.56 -17.02 -0.80
CA GLY A 144 19.97 -15.99 0.15
C GLY A 144 19.29 -14.62 -0.06
N SER A 145 18.49 -14.46 -1.13
CA SER A 145 17.74 -13.24 -1.38
C SER A 145 16.58 -13.03 -0.38
N VAL A 146 16.06 -11.83 -0.37
CA VAL A 146 14.85 -11.51 0.41
C VAL A 146 13.66 -12.31 -0.10
N GLU A 147 13.60 -12.50 -1.42
CA GLU A 147 12.58 -13.30 -2.10
C GLU A 147 12.61 -14.77 -1.62
N GLU A 148 13.80 -15.35 -1.51
CA GLU A 148 13.93 -16.71 -0.98
C GLU A 148 13.49 -16.79 0.48
N LYS A 149 13.89 -15.82 1.32
CA LYS A 149 13.50 -15.81 2.74
C LYS A 149 11.97 -15.77 2.88
N HIS A 150 11.32 -14.89 2.14
CA HIS A 150 9.85 -14.82 2.16
C HIS A 150 9.20 -16.10 1.63
N TRP A 151 9.80 -16.70 0.59
CA TRP A 151 9.35 -18.00 0.08
C TRP A 151 9.49 -19.12 1.12
N ILE A 152 10.63 -19.16 1.81
CA ILE A 152 10.89 -20.16 2.87
C ILE A 152 9.91 -19.96 4.03
N ASP A 153 9.76 -18.71 4.49
CA ASP A 153 8.86 -18.38 5.60
C ASP A 153 7.40 -18.72 5.23
N TYR A 154 6.98 -18.37 4.01
CA TYR A 154 5.67 -18.75 3.48
C TYR A 154 5.49 -20.27 3.51
N THR A 155 6.47 -21.00 2.93
CA THR A 155 6.40 -22.46 2.82
C THR A 155 6.39 -23.14 4.20
N LYS A 156 7.12 -22.56 5.16
CA LYS A 156 7.16 -23.05 6.54
C LYS A 156 5.81 -22.85 7.22
N LEU A 157 5.25 -21.67 7.11
CA LEU A 157 3.93 -21.37 7.66
C LEU A 157 2.83 -22.18 6.97
N ASP A 158 2.88 -22.32 5.65
CA ASP A 158 1.91 -23.12 4.89
C ASP A 158 1.87 -24.58 5.31
N LYS A 159 3.02 -25.12 5.75
CA LYS A 159 3.16 -26.48 6.27
C LYS A 159 2.90 -26.60 7.76
N SER A 160 2.78 -25.49 8.49
CA SER A 160 2.55 -25.52 9.92
C SER A 160 1.23 -26.20 10.27
N ASN A 161 1.19 -26.81 11.43
CA ASN A 161 -0.01 -27.49 11.91
C ASN A 161 -1.17 -26.51 12.11
N GLU A 162 -0.86 -25.32 12.61
CA GLU A 162 -1.81 -24.25 12.90
C GLU A 162 -2.52 -23.81 11.61
N ILE A 163 -1.75 -23.48 10.58
CA ILE A 163 -2.30 -23.04 9.29
C ILE A 163 -3.05 -24.18 8.58
N LYS A 164 -2.57 -25.43 8.69
CA LYS A 164 -3.28 -26.58 8.13
C LYS A 164 -4.63 -26.80 8.83
N VAL A 165 -4.63 -26.79 10.17
CA VAL A 165 -5.86 -26.93 10.95
C VAL A 165 -6.82 -25.78 10.65
N TYR A 166 -6.30 -24.56 10.53
CA TYR A 166 -7.10 -23.41 10.14
C TYR A 166 -7.75 -23.61 8.77
N LYS A 167 -6.99 -23.99 7.74
CA LYS A 167 -7.53 -24.22 6.37
C LYS A 167 -8.56 -25.36 6.34
N GLU A 168 -8.33 -26.40 7.12
CA GLU A 168 -9.23 -27.56 7.20
C GLU A 168 -10.57 -27.21 7.86
N LEU A 169 -10.52 -26.42 8.94
CA LEU A 169 -11.73 -26.08 9.68
C LEU A 169 -12.43 -24.83 9.15
N HIS A 170 -11.67 -23.87 8.66
CA HIS A 170 -12.21 -22.61 8.15
C HIS A 170 -13.16 -22.89 6.97
N ASN A 171 -14.41 -22.47 7.10
CA ASN A 171 -15.50 -22.75 6.16
C ASN A 171 -15.95 -24.23 6.07
N SER A 172 -15.43 -25.11 6.92
CA SER A 172 -15.91 -26.48 6.93
C SER A 172 -17.36 -26.56 7.40
N ASP A 173 -18.10 -27.48 6.78
CA ASP A 173 -19.48 -27.74 7.20
C ASP A 173 -19.56 -28.28 8.63
N PHE A 174 -18.47 -28.90 9.10
CA PHE A 174 -18.37 -29.40 10.46
C PHE A 174 -18.31 -28.26 11.47
N LEU A 175 -17.46 -27.23 11.22
CA LEU A 175 -17.39 -26.05 12.06
C LEU A 175 -18.72 -25.28 12.05
N LYS A 176 -19.31 -25.10 10.87
CA LYS A 176 -20.63 -24.44 10.74
C LYS A 176 -21.70 -25.15 11.54
N LYS A 177 -21.74 -26.49 11.46
CA LYS A 177 -22.70 -27.31 12.25
C LYS A 177 -22.46 -27.17 13.75
N HIS A 178 -21.20 -27.15 14.19
CA HIS A 178 -20.86 -26.93 15.59
C HIS A 178 -21.31 -25.55 16.08
N GLU A 179 -21.07 -24.50 15.30
CA GLU A 179 -21.47 -23.13 15.63
C GLU A 179 -23.00 -22.96 15.63
N LEU A 180 -23.70 -23.66 14.72
CA LEU A 180 -25.15 -23.71 14.73
C LEU A 180 -25.69 -24.45 15.98
N PHE A 181 -25.05 -25.56 16.32
CA PHE A 181 -25.44 -26.33 17.51
C PHE A 181 -25.15 -25.54 18.80
N ALA A 182 -24.11 -24.74 18.84
CA ALA A 182 -23.82 -23.83 19.95
C ALA A 182 -24.98 -22.88 20.27
N LYS A 183 -25.84 -22.59 19.27
CA LYS A 183 -27.02 -21.74 19.39
C LYS A 183 -28.31 -22.51 19.59
N SER A 184 -28.25 -23.83 19.61
CA SER A 184 -29.41 -24.69 19.67
C SER A 184 -30.14 -24.62 21.00
N GLU A 185 -31.46 -24.74 20.95
CA GLU A 185 -32.28 -24.86 22.16
C GLU A 185 -31.88 -26.07 23.03
N LYS A 186 -31.46 -27.14 22.38
CA LYS A 186 -30.99 -28.35 23.02
C LYS A 186 -29.80 -28.12 23.95
N LEU A 187 -28.82 -27.34 23.46
CA LEU A 187 -27.64 -26.96 24.27
C LEU A 187 -28.01 -26.02 25.39
N LYS A 188 -28.89 -25.04 25.13
CA LYS A 188 -29.37 -24.10 26.14
C LYS A 188 -30.08 -24.84 27.28
N ASN A 189 -31.01 -25.75 26.92
CA ASN A 189 -31.71 -26.56 27.88
C ASN A 189 -30.77 -27.42 28.74
N TYR A 190 -29.76 -28.02 28.10
CA TYR A 190 -28.74 -28.78 28.85
C TYR A 190 -28.00 -27.90 29.84
N VAL A 191 -27.52 -26.71 29.41
CA VAL A 191 -26.78 -25.79 30.30
C VAL A 191 -27.64 -25.25 31.44
N GLN A 192 -28.91 -24.99 31.16
CA GLN A 192 -29.88 -24.61 32.22
C GLN A 192 -30.05 -25.71 33.25
N LEU A 193 -30.23 -26.95 32.78
CA LEU A 193 -30.41 -28.10 33.65
C LEU A 193 -29.13 -28.43 34.49
N VAL A 194 -27.96 -28.17 33.95
CA VAL A 194 -26.69 -28.32 34.69
C VAL A 194 -26.65 -27.43 35.94
N ASN A 195 -27.16 -26.21 35.81
CA ASN A 195 -27.01 -25.15 36.82
C ASN A 195 -28.18 -25.09 37.84
N ILE A 196 -29.15 -26.00 37.78
CA ILE A 196 -30.23 -26.07 38.74
C ILE A 196 -29.82 -26.98 39.93
N PRO A 197 -29.68 -26.45 41.16
CA PRO A 197 -29.24 -27.24 42.31
C PRO A 197 -30.20 -28.32 42.73
N ASP A 198 -31.53 -28.03 42.75
CA ASP A 198 -32.60 -28.97 43.07
C ASP A 198 -33.44 -29.32 41.85
N LYS A 199 -33.14 -30.46 41.26
CA LYS A 199 -33.90 -31.01 40.10
C LYS A 199 -35.00 -31.93 40.57
N ASP A 200 -36.27 -31.62 40.24
CA ASP A 200 -37.34 -32.59 40.36
C ASP A 200 -37.07 -33.83 39.47
N LYS A 201 -37.80 -34.93 39.69
CA LYS A 201 -37.60 -36.19 38.96
C LYS A 201 -37.63 -36.02 37.44
N ALA A 202 -38.51 -35.20 36.91
CA ALA A 202 -38.66 -34.98 35.47
C ALA A 202 -37.44 -34.28 34.90
N LYS A 203 -36.96 -33.26 35.58
CA LYS A 203 -35.72 -32.52 35.19
C LYS A 203 -34.44 -33.37 35.37
N GLN A 204 -34.43 -34.29 36.33
CA GLN A 204 -33.34 -35.24 36.47
C GLN A 204 -33.29 -36.26 35.32
N GLU A 205 -34.44 -36.73 34.86
CA GLU A 205 -34.50 -37.65 33.71
C GLU A 205 -34.15 -36.94 32.40
N GLU A 206 -34.68 -35.76 32.22
CA GLU A 206 -34.32 -34.93 31.05
C GLU A 206 -32.82 -34.59 31.04
N PHE A 207 -32.24 -34.22 32.18
CA PHE A 207 -30.82 -33.98 32.30
C PHE A 207 -29.98 -35.23 31.99
N LYS A 208 -30.40 -36.41 32.48
CA LYS A 208 -29.73 -37.69 32.16
C LYS A 208 -29.81 -38.01 30.67
N ARG A 209 -30.97 -37.79 30.05
CA ARG A 209 -31.18 -37.98 28.62
C ARG A 209 -30.29 -37.06 27.81
N LEU A 210 -30.28 -35.77 28.13
CA LEU A 210 -29.47 -34.79 27.45
C LEU A 210 -27.96 -35.03 27.68
N LYS A 211 -27.55 -35.47 28.88
CA LYS A 211 -26.16 -35.82 29.18
C LYS A 211 -25.61 -36.96 28.33
N ASN A 212 -26.50 -37.88 27.90
CA ASN A 212 -26.15 -39.03 27.06
C ASN A 212 -26.46 -38.77 25.57
N ASP A 213 -26.95 -37.59 25.23
CA ASP A 213 -27.27 -37.24 23.86
C ASP A 213 -25.97 -37.14 23.02
N SER A 214 -25.99 -37.84 21.91
CA SER A 214 -24.81 -37.95 21.03
C SER A 214 -24.39 -36.63 20.42
N GLU A 215 -25.34 -35.72 20.14
CA GLU A 215 -25.04 -34.42 19.57
C GLU A 215 -24.38 -33.50 20.61
N LEU A 216 -24.90 -33.50 21.85
CA LEU A 216 -24.30 -32.78 22.96
C LEU A 216 -22.89 -33.32 23.33
N ILE A 217 -22.76 -34.64 23.37
CA ILE A 217 -21.45 -35.29 23.61
C ILE A 217 -20.47 -34.91 22.52
N ASN A 218 -20.87 -34.97 21.26
CA ASN A 218 -20.03 -34.60 20.13
C ASN A 218 -19.70 -33.11 20.14
N TYR A 219 -20.65 -32.26 20.49
CA TYR A 219 -20.45 -30.84 20.64
C TYR A 219 -19.36 -30.54 21.69
N PHE A 220 -19.51 -31.05 22.92
CA PHE A 220 -18.54 -30.83 23.98
C PHE A 220 -17.20 -31.52 23.72
N LYS A 221 -17.20 -32.65 23.03
CA LYS A 221 -15.96 -33.31 22.60
C LYS A 221 -15.19 -32.46 21.60
N PHE A 222 -15.89 -31.87 20.65
CA PHE A 222 -15.27 -30.98 19.69
C PHE A 222 -14.91 -29.64 20.32
N GLU A 223 -15.74 -29.08 21.20
CA GLU A 223 -15.46 -27.83 21.93
C GLU A 223 -14.17 -27.94 22.76
N LYS A 224 -13.91 -29.15 23.32
CA LYS A 224 -12.66 -29.45 24.07
C LYS A 224 -11.52 -29.93 23.16
N SER A 225 -11.74 -30.03 21.87
CA SER A 225 -10.75 -30.62 20.98
C SER A 225 -9.55 -29.69 20.78
N LYS A 226 -8.38 -30.31 20.71
CA LYS A 226 -7.14 -29.59 20.36
C LYS A 226 -7.25 -28.87 19.01
N LYS A 227 -7.96 -29.46 18.05
CA LYS A 227 -8.17 -28.88 16.72
C LYS A 227 -8.95 -27.57 16.78
N LEU A 228 -10.05 -27.52 17.53
CA LEU A 228 -10.85 -26.30 17.67
C LEU A 228 -10.09 -25.23 18.45
N LYS A 229 -9.33 -25.63 19.47
CA LYS A 229 -8.44 -24.71 20.20
C LYS A 229 -7.42 -24.08 19.27
N ILE A 230 -6.68 -24.90 18.52
CA ILE A 230 -5.70 -24.42 17.53
C ILE A 230 -6.39 -23.50 16.51
N TYR A 231 -7.56 -23.87 16.01
CA TYR A 231 -8.30 -23.05 15.05
C TYR A 231 -8.63 -21.67 15.63
N ARG A 232 -9.20 -21.61 16.85
CA ARG A 232 -9.56 -20.33 17.51
C ARG A 232 -8.33 -19.46 17.79
N GLU A 233 -7.24 -20.06 18.24
CA GLU A 233 -5.98 -19.38 18.49
C GLU A 233 -5.36 -18.86 17.18
N THR A 234 -5.49 -19.64 16.10
CA THR A 234 -4.93 -19.28 14.79
C THR A 234 -5.80 -18.23 14.08
N ALA A 235 -7.14 -18.33 14.17
CA ALA A 235 -8.07 -17.46 13.45
C ALA A 235 -7.94 -15.96 13.79
N GLY A 236 -7.44 -15.63 14.98
CA GLY A 236 -7.09 -14.25 15.38
C GLY A 236 -5.59 -14.01 15.58
N GLY A 237 -4.76 -15.00 15.26
CA GLY A 237 -3.35 -15.01 15.61
C GLY A 237 -2.45 -14.31 14.58
N LEU A 238 -1.35 -13.75 15.08
CA LEU A 238 -0.31 -13.12 14.25
C LEU A 238 0.26 -14.07 13.16
N GLN A 239 0.22 -15.38 13.39
CA GLN A 239 0.69 -16.37 12.41
C GLN A 239 -0.18 -16.42 11.16
N LEU A 240 -1.51 -16.34 11.30
CA LEU A 240 -2.42 -16.31 10.16
C LEU A 240 -2.29 -14.99 9.38
N THR A 241 -2.16 -13.88 10.10
CA THR A 241 -1.90 -12.58 9.47
C THR A 241 -0.62 -12.64 8.66
N ARG A 242 0.46 -13.12 9.30
CA ARG A 242 1.76 -13.26 8.64
C ARG A 242 1.71 -14.21 7.45
N TYR A 243 0.98 -15.32 7.57
CA TYR A 243 0.77 -16.25 6.46
C TYR A 243 0.09 -15.58 5.26
N ASN A 244 -0.97 -14.82 5.52
CA ASN A 244 -1.72 -14.13 4.45
C ASN A 244 -0.89 -13.04 3.78
N GLU A 245 -0.10 -12.29 4.53
CA GLU A 245 0.84 -11.30 3.99
C GLU A 245 1.87 -11.95 3.07
N LEU A 246 2.50 -13.02 3.54
CA LEU A 246 3.51 -13.74 2.78
C LEU A 246 2.90 -14.42 1.55
N LYS A 247 1.71 -14.97 1.65
CA LYS A 247 0.97 -15.54 0.54
C LYS A 247 0.72 -14.49 -0.55
N ALA A 248 0.18 -13.34 -0.17
CA ALA A 248 -0.05 -12.24 -1.10
C ALA A 248 1.24 -11.76 -1.77
N PHE A 249 2.35 -11.75 -1.01
CA PHE A 249 3.65 -11.37 -1.52
C PHE A 249 4.18 -12.35 -2.57
N VAL A 250 4.16 -13.67 -2.28
CA VAL A 250 4.71 -14.69 -3.21
C VAL A 250 3.79 -14.96 -4.41
N GLU A 251 2.50 -14.68 -4.30
CA GLU A 251 1.54 -14.78 -5.41
C GLU A 251 1.58 -13.54 -6.33
N ASN A 252 2.20 -12.46 -5.88
CA ASN A 252 2.33 -11.22 -6.67
C ASN A 252 3.10 -11.48 -7.98
N PRO A 253 2.59 -11.00 -9.13
CA PRO A 253 3.28 -11.10 -10.41
C PRO A 253 4.70 -10.53 -10.41
N ASP A 254 4.97 -9.47 -9.65
CA ASP A 254 6.29 -8.86 -9.58
C ASP A 254 7.28 -9.73 -8.80
N PHE A 255 6.83 -10.41 -7.76
CA PHE A 255 7.65 -11.43 -7.11
C PHE A 255 8.05 -12.53 -8.09
N LYS A 256 7.10 -13.06 -8.89
CA LYS A 256 7.37 -14.11 -9.88
C LYS A 256 8.35 -13.65 -10.96
N LYS A 257 8.22 -12.41 -11.42
CA LYS A 257 9.18 -11.83 -12.38
C LYS A 257 10.57 -11.72 -11.76
N ARG A 258 10.64 -11.21 -10.51
CA ARG A 258 11.91 -11.08 -9.80
C ARG A 258 12.53 -12.43 -9.49
N GLU A 259 11.75 -13.39 -9.06
CA GLU A 259 12.17 -14.78 -8.85
C GLU A 259 12.74 -15.40 -10.14
N ALA A 260 12.01 -15.25 -11.26
CA ALA A 260 12.47 -15.73 -12.56
C ALA A 260 13.81 -15.11 -12.94
N PHE A 261 13.97 -13.79 -12.78
CA PHE A 261 15.23 -13.11 -13.04
C PHE A 261 16.35 -13.62 -12.13
N LEU A 262 16.12 -13.78 -10.85
CA LEU A 262 17.13 -14.26 -9.89
C LEU A 262 17.54 -15.72 -10.16
N LYS A 263 16.63 -16.54 -10.70
CA LYS A 263 16.85 -17.95 -11.08
C LYS A 263 17.42 -18.13 -12.46
N ASP A 264 17.35 -17.11 -13.33
CA ASP A 264 17.86 -17.21 -14.68
C ASP A 264 19.38 -17.36 -14.68
N LYS A 265 19.84 -18.54 -15.06
CA LYS A 265 21.27 -18.87 -15.19
C LYS A 265 21.94 -18.16 -16.37
N LYS A 266 21.15 -17.69 -17.34
CA LYS A 266 21.63 -17.06 -18.57
C LYS A 266 21.47 -15.52 -18.56
N LYS A 267 21.04 -14.93 -17.46
CA LYS A 267 20.79 -13.47 -17.37
C LYS A 267 22.01 -12.64 -17.79
N PHE A 268 23.21 -13.16 -17.51
CA PHE A 268 24.42 -12.49 -17.95
C PHE A 268 24.62 -12.64 -19.47
N GLU A 269 24.29 -13.77 -20.07
CA GLU A 269 24.46 -14.00 -21.50
C GLU A 269 23.70 -12.98 -22.35
N ASN A 270 22.56 -12.50 -21.86
CA ASN A 270 21.70 -11.51 -22.50
C ASN A 270 22.06 -10.06 -22.16
N SER A 271 23.04 -9.85 -21.29
CA SER A 271 23.43 -8.51 -20.83
C SER A 271 24.23 -7.73 -21.88
N GLU A 272 24.18 -6.40 -21.78
CA GLU A 272 25.00 -5.51 -22.63
C GLU A 272 26.51 -5.72 -22.42
N ALA A 273 26.92 -6.03 -21.22
CA ALA A 273 28.32 -6.33 -20.91
C ALA A 273 28.82 -7.55 -21.71
N ASN A 274 28.00 -8.59 -21.83
CA ASN A 274 28.36 -9.77 -22.61
C ASN A 274 28.36 -9.51 -24.11
N LYS A 275 27.48 -8.67 -24.62
CA LYS A 275 27.49 -8.26 -26.06
C LYS A 275 28.77 -7.52 -26.40
N LYS A 276 29.20 -6.56 -25.56
CA LYS A 276 30.47 -5.83 -25.71
C LYS A 276 31.67 -6.76 -25.72
N TYR A 277 31.69 -7.72 -24.80
CA TYR A 277 32.79 -8.70 -24.74
C TYR A 277 32.84 -9.61 -25.99
N THR A 278 31.71 -10.02 -26.47
CA THR A 278 31.64 -10.80 -27.72
C THR A 278 32.14 -10.00 -28.93
N ARG A 279 31.78 -8.72 -29.01
CA ARG A 279 32.24 -7.80 -30.05
C ARG A 279 33.75 -7.60 -29.99
N PHE A 280 34.31 -7.45 -28.80
CA PHE A 280 35.76 -7.37 -28.60
C PHE A 280 36.49 -8.60 -29.18
N LYS A 281 35.99 -9.82 -28.95
CA LYS A 281 36.55 -11.05 -29.52
C LYS A 281 36.50 -11.07 -31.03
N GLN A 282 35.44 -10.57 -31.64
CA GLN A 282 35.34 -10.45 -33.10
C GLN A 282 36.43 -9.53 -33.66
N LEU A 283 36.62 -8.37 -33.02
CA LEU A 283 37.63 -7.40 -33.44
C LEU A 283 39.08 -7.92 -33.28
N LEU A 284 39.34 -8.72 -32.25
CA LEU A 284 40.64 -9.39 -32.06
C LEU A 284 41.05 -10.29 -33.27
N ASN A 285 40.07 -10.82 -33.97
CA ASN A 285 40.32 -11.71 -35.13
C ASN A 285 40.28 -10.99 -36.48
N ASP A 286 40.05 -9.69 -36.49
CA ASP A 286 39.97 -8.90 -37.71
C ASP A 286 41.34 -8.82 -38.43
N GLN A 287 41.34 -9.06 -39.74
CA GLN A 287 42.55 -9.15 -40.54
C GLN A 287 43.29 -7.82 -40.68
N ASP A 288 42.57 -6.70 -40.71
CA ASP A 288 43.17 -5.35 -40.80
C ASP A 288 43.86 -4.98 -39.50
N LEU A 289 43.25 -5.32 -38.35
CA LEU A 289 43.88 -5.08 -37.03
C LEU A 289 45.12 -5.99 -36.87
N LYS A 290 45.07 -7.25 -37.33
CA LYS A 290 46.26 -8.13 -37.29
C LYS A 290 47.40 -7.58 -38.15
N PHE A 291 47.10 -7.08 -39.35
CA PHE A 291 48.10 -6.42 -40.20
C PHE A 291 48.68 -5.21 -39.52
N PHE A 292 47.85 -4.32 -38.93
CA PHE A 292 48.24 -3.11 -38.23
C PHE A 292 49.24 -3.43 -37.12
N PHE A 293 48.91 -4.34 -36.22
CA PHE A 293 49.80 -4.68 -35.09
C PHE A 293 51.09 -5.41 -35.53
N LYS A 294 51.03 -6.22 -36.61
CA LYS A 294 52.18 -6.92 -37.17
C LYS A 294 53.14 -5.93 -37.83
N PHE A 295 52.61 -4.97 -38.59
CA PHE A 295 53.42 -3.94 -39.25
C PHE A 295 54.06 -2.98 -38.23
N GLU A 296 53.31 -2.53 -37.24
CA GLU A 296 53.79 -1.70 -36.16
C GLU A 296 54.99 -2.30 -35.43
N LYS A 297 55.02 -3.64 -35.28
CA LYS A 297 56.11 -4.38 -34.63
C LYS A 297 57.16 -4.88 -35.61
N SER A 298 57.03 -4.60 -36.90
CA SER A 298 57.91 -5.14 -37.91
C SER A 298 59.28 -4.44 -37.90
N GLY A 299 60.36 -5.20 -38.28
CA GLY A 299 61.72 -4.64 -38.47
C GLY A 299 61.80 -3.57 -39.57
N LEU A 300 60.87 -3.63 -40.55
CA LEU A 300 60.74 -2.61 -41.60
C LEU A 300 60.26 -1.27 -41.02
N TYR A 301 59.27 -1.32 -40.16
CA TYR A 301 58.74 -0.13 -39.49
C TYR A 301 59.75 0.43 -38.46
N LYS A 302 60.46 -0.46 -37.75
CA LYS A 302 61.52 -0.08 -36.80
C LYS A 302 62.68 0.55 -37.56
N ASN A 303 63.15 -0.04 -38.67
CA ASN A 303 64.16 0.55 -39.52
C ASN A 303 63.73 1.90 -40.12
N TYR A 304 62.46 2.08 -40.46
CA TYR A 304 61.91 3.33 -40.94
C TYR A 304 61.98 4.40 -39.84
N LEU A 305 61.65 4.04 -38.59
CA LEU A 305 61.74 4.93 -37.42
C LEU A 305 63.21 5.19 -37.01
N ASP A 306 64.09 4.17 -37.12
CA ASP A 306 65.51 4.30 -36.79
C ASP A 306 66.26 5.20 -37.77
N VAL A 307 65.90 5.13 -39.07
CA VAL A 307 66.46 6.04 -40.11
C VAL A 307 65.92 7.46 -39.94
N ALA A 308 64.73 7.59 -39.38
CA ALA A 308 64.14 8.87 -38.95
C ALA A 308 64.74 9.45 -37.66
N GLN A 309 65.98 9.10 -37.29
CA GLN A 309 66.55 9.42 -35.96
C GLN A 309 66.91 10.89 -35.74
N SER A 310 66.82 11.78 -36.77
CA SER A 310 66.84 13.20 -36.46
C SER A 310 65.64 13.59 -35.59
N PHE A 311 65.83 14.30 -34.53
CA PHE A 311 64.78 14.80 -33.65
C PHE A 311 63.64 15.44 -34.47
N ASP A 312 63.98 16.22 -35.48
CA ASP A 312 63.02 16.92 -36.33
C ASP A 312 62.19 15.99 -37.20
N LEU A 313 62.78 14.93 -37.77
CA LEU A 313 62.06 14.01 -38.61
C LEU A 313 61.19 13.05 -37.79
N LYS A 314 61.73 12.56 -36.67
CA LYS A 314 60.97 11.79 -35.72
C LYS A 314 59.80 12.63 -35.23
N ARG A 315 60.06 13.87 -34.87
CA ARG A 315 59.07 14.80 -34.44
C ARG A 315 58.05 15.14 -35.53
N PHE A 316 58.50 15.26 -36.77
CA PHE A 316 57.62 15.46 -37.93
C PHE A 316 56.63 14.29 -38.10
N TYR A 317 57.11 13.07 -38.05
CA TYR A 317 56.23 11.92 -38.18
C TYR A 317 55.28 11.76 -36.97
N GLU A 318 55.79 12.00 -35.77
CA GLU A 318 54.95 12.06 -34.60
C GLU A 318 53.82 13.07 -34.79
N LEU A 319 54.18 14.28 -35.27
CA LEU A 319 53.20 15.34 -35.48
C LEU A 319 52.32 15.11 -36.72
N GLU A 320 52.87 14.57 -37.80
CA GLU A 320 52.07 14.20 -39.00
C GLU A 320 51.04 13.15 -38.65
N GLU A 321 51.48 12.09 -37.98
CA GLU A 321 50.61 11.04 -37.51
C GLU A 321 49.56 11.59 -36.56
N LEU A 322 50.01 12.38 -35.56
CA LEU A 322 49.14 13.00 -34.59
C LEU A 322 48.11 13.91 -35.27
N THR A 323 48.59 14.84 -36.13
CA THR A 323 47.74 15.86 -36.76
C THR A 323 46.86 15.29 -37.89
N SER A 324 47.29 14.20 -38.54
CA SER A 324 46.53 13.49 -39.56
C SER A 324 45.56 12.45 -38.95
N SER A 325 45.83 12.05 -37.71
CA SER A 325 45.06 11.02 -37.03
C SER A 325 43.61 11.43 -36.90
N LYS A 326 42.76 10.46 -36.89
CA LYS A 326 41.33 10.61 -36.59
C LYS A 326 41.17 11.18 -35.18
N GLU A 327 41.93 10.66 -34.24
CA GLU A 327 41.96 11.13 -32.86
C GLU A 327 42.32 12.61 -32.73
N PHE A 328 43.38 13.06 -33.43
CA PHE A 328 43.74 14.48 -33.45
C PHE A 328 42.67 15.34 -34.11
N LYS A 329 42.16 14.88 -35.28
CA LYS A 329 41.06 15.56 -35.99
C LYS A 329 39.80 15.59 -35.14
N GLU A 330 39.46 14.47 -34.51
CA GLU A 330 38.37 14.40 -33.56
C GLU A 330 38.64 15.24 -32.33
N LYS A 331 39.88 15.18 -31.80
CA LYS A 331 40.29 16.03 -30.68
C LYS A 331 40.27 17.50 -31.06
N LYS A 332 40.82 17.87 -32.23
CA LYS A 332 40.74 19.23 -32.77
C LYS A 332 39.27 19.63 -32.95
N ALA A 333 38.49 18.82 -33.68
CA ALA A 333 37.06 19.05 -33.88
C ALA A 333 36.32 19.14 -32.54
N TYR A 334 36.71 18.28 -31.60
CA TYR A 334 36.17 18.34 -30.24
C TYR A 334 36.55 19.64 -29.53
N LEU A 335 37.82 20.10 -29.63
CA LEU A 335 38.27 21.33 -29.01
C LEU A 335 37.69 22.59 -29.66
N GLU A 336 37.47 22.54 -30.98
CA GLU A 336 36.80 23.59 -31.76
C GLU A 336 35.28 23.55 -31.64
N ASP A 337 34.73 22.41 -31.26
CA ASP A 337 33.30 22.25 -31.13
C ASP A 337 32.77 23.04 -29.94
N LYS A 338 31.95 24.03 -30.21
CA LYS A 338 31.27 24.83 -29.18
C LYS A 338 30.23 24.00 -28.39
N LYS A 339 29.83 22.87 -28.96
CA LYS A 339 28.82 21.95 -28.38
C LYS A 339 29.45 20.67 -27.83
N LYS A 340 30.74 20.66 -27.55
CA LYS A 340 31.43 19.45 -27.09
C LYS A 340 30.88 18.87 -25.80
N TRP A 341 30.37 19.73 -24.92
CA TRP A 341 29.65 19.30 -23.71
C TRP A 341 28.40 18.46 -24.06
N GLU A 342 27.67 18.89 -25.10
CA GLU A 342 26.45 18.19 -25.54
C GLU A 342 26.70 16.76 -26.02
N LYS A 343 27.94 16.42 -26.35
CA LYS A 343 28.36 15.09 -26.83
C LYS A 343 28.90 14.18 -25.73
N THR A 344 28.97 14.69 -24.49
CA THR A 344 29.46 13.90 -23.35
C THR A 344 28.39 13.00 -22.77
N GLY A 345 28.81 11.91 -22.13
CA GLY A 345 27.91 11.06 -21.35
C GLY A 345 27.26 11.82 -20.19
N GLU A 346 28.00 12.80 -19.62
CA GLU A 346 27.49 13.66 -18.57
C GLU A 346 26.36 14.58 -19.05
N PHE A 347 26.48 15.12 -20.27
CA PHE A 347 25.38 15.87 -20.88
C PHE A 347 24.17 14.98 -21.12
N ALA A 348 24.38 13.76 -21.64
CA ALA A 348 23.29 12.81 -21.80
C ALA A 348 22.56 12.53 -20.46
N ARG A 349 23.32 12.35 -19.39
CA ARG A 349 22.75 12.19 -18.02
C ARG A 349 22.05 13.45 -17.55
N GLN A 350 22.62 14.63 -17.85
CA GLN A 350 21.95 15.90 -17.56
C GLN A 350 20.62 16.04 -18.31
N GLN A 351 20.59 15.67 -19.59
CA GLN A 351 19.36 15.66 -20.38
C GLN A 351 18.36 14.62 -19.86
N GLU A 352 18.83 13.46 -19.46
CA GLU A 352 18.02 12.44 -18.83
C GLU A 352 17.41 12.97 -17.52
N TYR A 353 18.22 13.57 -16.66
CA TYR A 353 17.74 14.23 -15.45
C TYR A 353 16.66 15.28 -15.74
N LEU A 354 16.91 16.15 -16.74
CA LEU A 354 15.96 17.19 -17.11
C LEU A 354 14.65 16.60 -17.65
N LYS A 355 14.73 15.52 -18.44
CA LYS A 355 13.56 14.78 -18.91
C LYS A 355 12.81 14.14 -17.74
N MET A 356 13.51 13.47 -16.86
CA MET A 356 12.92 12.84 -15.67
C MET A 356 12.25 13.88 -14.77
N LYS A 357 12.88 15.03 -14.59
CA LYS A 357 12.31 16.15 -13.81
C LYS A 357 10.98 16.66 -14.35
N GLN A 358 10.74 16.49 -15.65
CA GLN A 358 9.49 16.89 -16.33
C GLN A 358 8.44 15.78 -16.31
N LEU A 359 8.77 14.56 -15.89
CA LEU A 359 7.80 13.48 -15.79
C LEU A 359 6.72 13.85 -14.77
N PRO A 360 5.45 13.82 -15.16
CA PRO A 360 4.37 14.34 -14.31
C PRO A 360 4.31 13.69 -12.93
N HIS A 361 4.53 12.37 -12.86
CA HIS A 361 4.50 11.62 -11.61
C HIS A 361 5.70 11.95 -10.70
N LEU A 362 6.92 12.13 -11.26
CA LEU A 362 8.09 12.55 -10.48
C LEU A 362 7.93 14.00 -10.02
N ALA A 363 7.49 14.90 -10.89
CA ALA A 363 7.25 16.30 -10.53
C ALA A 363 6.21 16.41 -9.40
N LYS A 364 5.15 15.60 -9.48
CA LYS A 364 4.10 15.51 -8.46
C LYS A 364 4.66 14.96 -7.14
N TYR A 365 5.49 13.90 -7.20
CA TYR A 365 6.17 13.35 -6.04
C TYR A 365 7.06 14.39 -5.36
N LEU A 366 7.93 15.05 -6.12
CA LEU A 366 8.85 16.06 -5.59
C LEU A 366 8.13 17.25 -4.97
N LYS A 367 7.02 17.68 -5.57
CA LYS A 367 6.16 18.74 -5.03
C LYS A 367 5.55 18.34 -3.70
N ASN A 368 5.17 17.07 -3.55
CA ASN A 368 4.48 16.57 -2.37
C ASN A 368 5.42 16.00 -1.32
N LYS A 369 6.70 15.80 -1.64
CA LYS A 369 7.71 15.33 -0.71
C LYS A 369 7.86 16.31 0.45
N GLY A 370 7.55 15.83 1.66
CA GLY A 370 7.56 16.66 2.87
C GLY A 370 6.31 17.53 3.07
N ALA A 371 5.34 17.45 2.19
CA ALA A 371 4.06 18.12 2.40
C ALA A 371 3.17 17.32 3.36
N ASN A 372 2.39 18.04 4.17
CA ASN A 372 1.50 17.43 5.16
C ASN A 372 0.21 16.84 4.55
N ILE A 373 0.05 16.89 3.22
CA ILE A 373 -1.18 16.45 2.55
C ILE A 373 -1.49 14.96 2.74
N PHE A 374 -0.45 14.15 2.95
CA PHE A 374 -0.57 12.70 3.16
C PHE A 374 -0.48 12.27 4.62
N ASN A 375 -0.42 13.22 5.58
CA ASN A 375 -0.28 12.91 7.00
C ASN A 375 -1.36 11.95 7.49
N PHE A 376 -2.58 12.10 6.97
CA PHE A 376 -3.66 11.20 7.34
C PHE A 376 -3.32 9.73 7.04
N PHE A 377 -2.81 9.43 5.86
CA PHE A 377 -2.46 8.05 5.46
C PHE A 377 -1.21 7.53 6.16
N ASN A 378 -0.30 8.43 6.52
CA ASN A 378 0.91 8.08 7.26
C ASN A 378 0.63 7.83 8.75
N GLU A 379 -0.33 8.57 9.31
CA GLU A 379 -0.64 8.53 10.74
C GLU A 379 -1.78 7.56 11.08
N TRP A 380 -2.71 7.32 10.16
CA TRP A 380 -3.93 6.60 10.42
C TRP A 380 -4.05 5.34 9.57
N GLN A 381 -4.33 4.23 10.22
CA GLN A 381 -4.55 2.93 9.58
C GLN A 381 -6.01 2.51 9.78
N ILE A 382 -6.62 1.99 8.71
CA ILE A 382 -7.94 1.37 8.81
C ILE A 382 -7.79 0.08 9.61
N VAL A 383 -8.48 0.00 10.74
CA VAL A 383 -8.51 -1.18 11.61
C VAL A 383 -9.83 -1.93 11.54
N PHE A 384 -10.86 -1.29 11.00
CA PHE A 384 -12.15 -1.91 10.70
C PHE A 384 -12.81 -1.14 9.56
N GLU A 385 -13.33 -1.88 8.57
CA GLU A 385 -14.10 -1.31 7.46
C GLU A 385 -15.18 -2.28 7.02
N ASP A 386 -16.36 -1.74 6.73
CA ASP A 386 -17.40 -2.42 5.98
C ASP A 386 -18.13 -1.44 5.06
N ASN A 387 -18.23 -1.79 3.80
CA ASN A 387 -18.93 -1.04 2.76
C ASN A 387 -20.23 -1.71 2.31
N PHE A 388 -20.61 -2.79 2.98
CA PHE A 388 -21.84 -3.55 2.74
C PHE A 388 -22.07 -3.94 1.28
N GLN A 389 -21.00 -4.23 0.54
CA GLN A 389 -21.08 -4.65 -0.88
C GLN A 389 -21.39 -6.14 -1.05
N GLN A 390 -21.35 -6.91 0.01
CA GLN A 390 -21.71 -8.32 0.00
C GLN A 390 -23.23 -8.48 -0.10
N ALA A 391 -23.69 -9.66 -0.57
CA ALA A 391 -25.13 -9.93 -0.66
C ALA A 391 -25.81 -10.18 0.70
N LYS A 392 -25.02 -10.38 1.76
CA LYS A 392 -25.48 -10.64 3.13
C LYS A 392 -24.57 -9.90 4.11
N LEU A 393 -25.08 -9.70 5.33
CA LEU A 393 -24.27 -9.16 6.42
C LEU A 393 -23.06 -10.07 6.68
N ASP A 394 -21.92 -9.47 6.79
CA ASP A 394 -20.68 -10.17 7.12
C ASP A 394 -20.72 -10.62 8.59
N ALA A 395 -20.98 -11.90 8.80
CA ALA A 395 -21.09 -12.47 10.13
C ALA A 395 -19.75 -12.54 10.89
N GLU A 396 -18.63 -12.39 10.19
CA GLU A 396 -17.32 -12.27 10.83
C GLU A 396 -17.12 -10.86 11.41
N LYS A 397 -17.77 -9.85 10.84
CA LYS A 397 -17.70 -8.46 11.31
C LYS A 397 -18.84 -8.12 12.26
N TRP A 398 -20.04 -8.62 12.00
CA TRP A 398 -21.24 -8.17 12.66
C TRP A 398 -22.06 -9.30 13.28
N SER A 399 -22.47 -9.09 14.51
CA SER A 399 -23.51 -9.88 15.16
C SER A 399 -24.85 -9.17 14.97
N THR A 400 -25.91 -9.94 14.77
CA THR A 400 -27.30 -9.46 14.77
C THR A 400 -27.88 -9.36 16.18
N LYS A 401 -27.04 -9.56 17.20
CA LYS A 401 -27.38 -9.47 18.62
C LYS A 401 -26.46 -8.49 19.32
N SER A 402 -27.01 -7.72 20.27
CA SER A 402 -26.21 -6.84 21.11
C SER A 402 -25.36 -7.66 22.09
N TYR A 403 -24.28 -7.03 22.58
CA TYR A 403 -23.39 -7.64 23.57
C TYR A 403 -24.15 -8.18 24.80
N LEU A 404 -24.96 -7.31 25.44
CA LEU A 404 -25.70 -7.68 26.64
C LEU A 404 -26.76 -8.74 26.35
N ALA A 405 -27.48 -8.61 25.24
CA ALA A 405 -28.52 -9.58 24.86
C ALA A 405 -27.94 -10.99 24.68
N GLU A 406 -26.82 -11.08 23.99
CA GLU A 406 -26.12 -12.37 23.83
C GLU A 406 -25.60 -12.91 25.16
N LYS A 407 -25.06 -12.07 26.03
CA LYS A 407 -24.54 -12.48 27.35
C LYS A 407 -25.61 -12.90 28.33
N MET A 408 -26.78 -12.25 28.32
CA MET A 408 -27.86 -12.49 29.27
C MET A 408 -28.80 -13.60 28.83
N LEU A 409 -29.09 -13.70 27.53
CA LEU A 409 -30.12 -14.56 27.00
C LEU A 409 -29.69 -15.44 25.82
N GLY A 410 -28.57 -15.14 25.17
CA GLY A 410 -28.25 -15.72 23.87
C GLY A 410 -29.20 -15.26 22.75
N ASP A 411 -30.07 -14.30 23.03
CA ASP A 411 -31.06 -13.76 22.08
C ASP A 411 -31.31 -12.27 22.35
N ASN A 412 -31.83 -11.56 21.34
CA ASN A 412 -32.22 -10.18 21.50
C ASN A 412 -33.42 -10.02 22.43
N TYR A 413 -33.52 -8.86 23.05
CA TYR A 413 -34.66 -8.45 23.84
C TYR A 413 -34.95 -6.96 23.66
N SER A 414 -36.18 -6.58 23.92
CA SER A 414 -36.61 -5.20 23.99
C SER A 414 -36.81 -4.75 25.44
N LEU A 415 -36.81 -3.45 25.69
CA LEU A 415 -37.10 -2.93 27.00
C LEU A 415 -38.59 -2.65 27.19
N ALA A 416 -39.03 -2.56 28.44
CA ALA A 416 -40.37 -2.09 28.74
C ALA A 416 -40.56 -0.68 28.15
N GLY A 417 -41.61 -0.51 27.35
CA GLY A 417 -41.85 0.76 26.63
C GLY A 417 -41.38 0.78 25.20
N ASP A 418 -40.58 -0.19 24.76
CA ASP A 418 -40.30 -0.38 23.34
C ASP A 418 -41.52 -1.07 22.66
N ASN A 419 -41.80 -0.65 21.42
CA ASN A 419 -42.91 -1.22 20.64
C ASN A 419 -42.45 -2.20 19.56
N HIS A 420 -41.24 -2.71 19.64
CA HIS A 420 -40.63 -3.56 18.62
C HIS A 420 -39.93 -4.77 19.25
N ILE A 421 -39.77 -5.80 18.42
CA ILE A 421 -38.87 -6.92 18.69
C ILE A 421 -37.75 -6.86 17.67
N PHE A 422 -36.49 -6.99 18.14
CA PHE A 422 -35.37 -7.20 17.25
C PHE A 422 -35.37 -8.60 16.69
N THR A 423 -35.40 -8.71 15.36
CA THR A 423 -35.31 -9.98 14.67
C THR A 423 -33.86 -10.35 14.42
N ASP A 424 -33.56 -11.64 14.38
CA ASP A 424 -32.21 -12.12 14.08
C ASP A 424 -31.92 -11.99 12.57
N GLY A 425 -31.55 -10.79 12.14
CA GLY A 425 -31.18 -10.48 10.76
C GLY A 425 -32.31 -10.26 9.75
N LYS A 426 -33.56 -10.59 10.05
CA LYS A 426 -34.69 -10.47 9.10
C LYS A 426 -35.02 -9.03 8.69
N ASN A 427 -34.67 -8.08 9.54
CA ASN A 427 -34.85 -6.65 9.31
C ASN A 427 -33.60 -5.96 8.76
N LEU A 428 -32.62 -6.72 8.33
CA LEU A 428 -31.39 -6.21 7.73
C LEU A 428 -31.40 -6.50 6.23
N LEU A 429 -31.40 -5.44 5.44
CA LEU A 429 -31.28 -5.53 3.98
C LEU A 429 -29.91 -5.03 3.55
N ILE A 430 -29.19 -5.85 2.81
CA ILE A 430 -27.89 -5.50 2.27
C ILE A 430 -28.00 -5.42 0.75
N ASN A 431 -27.73 -4.23 0.22
CA ASN A 431 -27.69 -3.98 -1.22
C ASN A 431 -26.79 -2.77 -1.50
N GLY A 432 -25.47 -2.97 -1.45
CA GLY A 432 -24.48 -1.88 -1.55
C GLY A 432 -24.53 -0.90 -0.37
N LYS A 433 -25.36 -1.18 0.60
CA LYS A 433 -25.53 -0.48 1.88
C LYS A 433 -26.29 -1.38 2.84
N LEU A 434 -26.11 -1.16 4.13
CA LEU A 434 -26.97 -1.72 5.15
C LEU A 434 -28.23 -0.86 5.27
N ASN A 435 -29.39 -1.50 5.32
CA ASN A 435 -30.66 -0.88 5.71
C ASN A 435 -31.28 -1.68 6.85
N ILE A 436 -31.33 -1.09 8.02
CA ILE A 436 -32.06 -1.63 9.17
C ILE A 436 -33.51 -1.17 9.03
N THR A 437 -34.41 -2.11 8.74
CA THR A 437 -35.82 -1.80 8.45
C THR A 437 -36.69 -1.98 9.68
N VAL A 438 -37.59 -1.04 9.91
CA VAL A 438 -38.71 -1.17 10.84
C VAL A 438 -39.96 -1.49 10.04
N LYS A 439 -40.67 -2.57 10.39
CA LYS A 439 -41.92 -3.00 9.75
C LYS A 439 -43.02 -3.11 10.79
N LYS A 440 -44.26 -2.83 10.36
CA LYS A 440 -45.44 -3.08 11.19
C LYS A 440 -45.88 -4.52 10.96
N GLU A 441 -45.49 -5.37 11.87
CA GLU A 441 -45.83 -6.78 11.88
C GLU A 441 -45.77 -7.31 13.32
N LYS A 442 -46.71 -8.18 13.69
CA LYS A 442 -46.71 -8.79 15.01
C LYS A 442 -45.59 -9.78 15.17
N VAL A 443 -44.74 -9.55 16.14
CA VAL A 443 -43.57 -10.39 16.42
C VAL A 443 -43.49 -10.73 17.89
N LYS A 444 -43.31 -12.02 18.17
CA LYS A 444 -43.06 -12.51 19.53
C LYS A 444 -41.59 -12.47 19.83
N GLY A 445 -41.25 -11.98 21.03
CA GLY A 445 -39.88 -11.94 21.49
C GLY A 445 -39.75 -11.69 22.98
N LYS A 446 -38.54 -11.54 23.45
CA LYS A 446 -38.25 -11.24 24.85
C LYS A 446 -38.31 -9.75 25.12
N VAL A 447 -38.97 -9.39 26.21
CA VAL A 447 -39.06 -8.02 26.72
C VAL A 447 -38.61 -8.02 28.19
N TRP A 448 -37.72 -7.11 28.53
CA TRP A 448 -37.32 -6.91 29.91
C TRP A 448 -38.34 -6.03 30.61
N GLN A 449 -38.97 -6.55 31.67
CA GLN A 449 -39.95 -5.82 32.49
C GLN A 449 -39.69 -5.99 33.98
N MET A 450 -39.63 -4.90 34.67
CA MET A 450 -39.54 -4.93 36.15
C MET A 450 -40.91 -5.14 36.78
N PRO A 451 -41.07 -5.98 37.81
CA PRO A 451 -40.04 -6.83 38.43
C PRO A 451 -39.96 -8.24 37.78
N ALA A 452 -40.74 -8.53 36.73
CA ALA A 452 -40.91 -9.86 36.16
C ALA A 452 -39.68 -10.40 35.40
N GLY A 453 -38.72 -9.52 35.08
CA GLY A 453 -37.56 -9.91 34.30
C GLY A 453 -37.85 -10.07 32.81
N PHE A 454 -37.27 -11.10 32.18
CA PHE A 454 -37.53 -11.38 30.76
C PHE A 454 -38.83 -12.14 30.56
N VAL A 455 -39.81 -11.47 29.98
CA VAL A 455 -41.09 -12.07 29.60
C VAL A 455 -41.17 -12.23 28.09
N THR A 456 -41.97 -13.18 27.63
CA THR A 456 -42.31 -13.27 26.20
C THR A 456 -43.51 -12.38 25.92
N ALA A 457 -43.36 -11.43 25.02
CA ALA A 457 -44.45 -10.57 24.57
C ALA A 457 -44.59 -10.60 23.05
N GLU A 458 -45.75 -10.21 22.55
CA GLU A 458 -45.99 -9.94 21.15
C GLU A 458 -46.11 -8.43 20.97
N LEU A 459 -45.25 -7.85 20.14
CA LEU A 459 -45.26 -6.44 19.83
C LEU A 459 -45.56 -6.20 18.34
N ASP A 460 -46.01 -5.01 18.02
CA ASP A 460 -46.57 -4.68 16.70
C ASP A 460 -45.53 -4.33 15.64
N TYR A 461 -44.26 -4.26 16.02
CA TYR A 461 -43.18 -3.90 15.09
C TYR A 461 -41.99 -4.87 15.20
N SER A 462 -41.41 -5.13 14.02
CA SER A 462 -40.11 -5.77 13.93
C SER A 462 -39.03 -4.74 13.62
N SER A 463 -37.84 -4.96 14.11
CA SER A 463 -36.65 -4.14 13.85
C SER A 463 -35.39 -4.97 13.81
N GLY A 464 -34.26 -4.31 13.50
CA GLY A 464 -32.95 -4.92 13.43
C GLY A 464 -31.91 -4.18 14.26
N ILE A 465 -30.88 -4.93 14.60
CA ILE A 465 -29.66 -4.45 15.26
C ILE A 465 -28.46 -5.14 14.66
N ILE A 466 -27.36 -4.44 14.53
CA ILE A 466 -26.04 -5.00 14.30
C ILE A 466 -25.05 -4.51 15.36
N SER A 467 -24.08 -5.35 15.66
CA SER A 467 -23.02 -5.04 16.62
C SER A 467 -21.71 -5.71 16.26
N SER A 468 -20.60 -5.00 16.41
CA SER A 468 -19.27 -5.54 16.15
C SER A 468 -18.63 -6.26 17.34
N TRP A 469 -19.34 -6.45 18.42
CA TRP A 469 -18.77 -6.89 19.69
C TRP A 469 -17.99 -8.21 19.63
N LYS A 470 -18.32 -9.11 18.68
CA LYS A 470 -17.60 -10.38 18.48
C LYS A 470 -16.27 -10.19 17.74
N SER A 471 -16.17 -9.16 16.93
CA SER A 471 -15.09 -8.99 15.96
C SER A 471 -14.20 -7.81 16.26
N PHE A 472 -14.79 -6.68 16.69
CA PHE A 472 -14.06 -5.43 16.74
C PHE A 472 -14.43 -4.57 17.95
N TRP A 473 -13.40 -4.17 18.68
CA TRP A 473 -13.45 -3.21 19.78
C TRP A 473 -12.37 -2.15 19.54
N THR A 474 -12.74 -0.90 19.71
CA THR A 474 -11.83 0.22 19.51
C THR A 474 -11.69 1.06 20.77
N GLY A 475 -10.52 1.65 20.94
CA GLY A 475 -10.25 2.70 21.92
C GLY A 475 -10.14 4.06 21.25
N ASP A 476 -8.97 4.67 21.38
CA ASP A 476 -8.66 5.92 20.69
C ASP A 476 -8.56 5.70 19.17
N GLY A 477 -9.06 6.68 18.43
CA GLY A 477 -9.09 6.58 16.99
C GLY A 477 -10.13 7.50 16.34
N ILE A 478 -10.35 7.29 15.07
CA ILE A 478 -11.39 7.94 14.28
C ILE A 478 -12.42 6.87 13.91
N ILE A 479 -13.67 7.13 14.20
CA ILE A 479 -14.79 6.29 13.84
C ILE A 479 -15.67 7.10 12.89
N GLU A 480 -15.95 6.57 11.71
CA GLU A 480 -16.74 7.22 10.69
C GLU A 480 -17.81 6.27 10.14
N ALA A 481 -18.96 6.84 9.81
CA ALA A 481 -20.00 6.15 9.09
C ALA A 481 -20.70 7.10 8.11
N LYS A 482 -20.96 6.64 6.89
CA LYS A 482 -21.81 7.36 5.92
C LYS A 482 -23.24 6.88 6.11
N ILE A 483 -24.07 7.80 6.61
CA ILE A 483 -25.43 7.49 7.03
C ILE A 483 -26.40 8.45 6.34
N LYS A 484 -27.54 7.94 5.90
CA LYS A 484 -28.62 8.75 5.39
C LYS A 484 -29.41 9.33 6.56
N PHE A 485 -29.46 10.65 6.64
CA PHE A 485 -30.22 11.34 7.67
C PHE A 485 -31.68 11.46 7.24
N ASP A 486 -32.50 10.54 7.76
CA ASP A 486 -33.94 10.52 7.47
C ASP A 486 -34.74 10.15 8.72
N PRO A 487 -34.84 11.09 9.68
CA PRO A 487 -35.48 10.85 10.97
C PRO A 487 -36.98 10.59 10.87
N VAL A 488 -37.47 9.56 11.58
CA VAL A 488 -38.88 9.28 11.82
C VAL A 488 -39.16 9.48 13.30
N GLN A 489 -40.06 10.37 13.68
CA GLN A 489 -40.24 10.84 15.05
C GLN A 489 -40.53 9.72 16.06
N GLN A 490 -41.21 8.65 15.65
CA GLN A 490 -41.60 7.53 16.50
C GLN A 490 -40.52 6.45 16.61
N ILE A 491 -39.40 6.65 15.92
CA ILE A 491 -38.30 5.70 15.87
C ILE A 491 -37.03 6.40 16.38
N VAL A 492 -36.23 5.68 17.15
CA VAL A 492 -34.87 6.10 17.51
C VAL A 492 -33.88 5.23 16.77
N SER A 493 -33.36 5.76 15.66
CA SER A 493 -32.29 5.11 14.90
C SER A 493 -30.95 5.67 15.35
N SER A 494 -30.03 4.78 15.75
CA SER A 494 -28.76 5.19 16.30
C SER A 494 -27.60 4.39 15.74
N PHE A 495 -26.50 5.10 15.43
CA PHE A 495 -25.18 4.52 15.24
C PHE A 495 -24.29 4.98 16.40
N TYR A 496 -23.84 4.03 17.20
CA TYR A 496 -23.16 4.35 18.46
C TYR A 496 -22.11 3.32 18.85
N LEU A 497 -21.25 3.71 19.78
CA LEU A 497 -20.32 2.80 20.43
C LEU A 497 -20.68 2.66 21.91
N ALA A 498 -20.54 1.43 22.41
CA ALA A 498 -20.68 1.12 23.82
C ALA A 498 -19.60 0.14 24.28
N GLY A 499 -19.32 0.16 25.56
CA GLY A 499 -18.51 -0.85 26.23
C GLY A 499 -19.34 -2.09 26.58
N GLU A 500 -18.90 -2.83 27.58
CA GLU A 500 -19.63 -3.99 28.09
C GLU A 500 -20.98 -3.59 28.71
N GLN A 501 -21.07 -2.41 29.25
CA GLN A 501 -22.32 -1.79 29.68
C GLN A 501 -22.96 -1.07 28.49
N ASN A 502 -24.29 -1.05 28.42
CA ASN A 502 -24.99 -0.36 27.33
C ASN A 502 -24.85 1.18 27.42
N THR A 503 -24.52 1.69 28.58
CA THR A 503 -24.27 3.11 28.86
C THR A 503 -23.12 3.26 29.87
N PRO A 504 -22.33 4.33 29.76
CA PRO A 504 -22.42 5.43 28.78
C PRO A 504 -22.16 4.95 27.37
N ARG A 505 -22.83 5.54 26.37
CA ARG A 505 -22.61 5.24 24.97
C ARG A 505 -22.28 6.50 24.16
N LEU A 506 -21.41 6.34 23.21
CA LEU A 506 -20.94 7.37 22.30
C LEU A 506 -21.78 7.34 21.03
N ASN A 507 -22.73 8.25 20.88
CA ASN A 507 -23.55 8.36 19.67
C ASN A 507 -22.79 9.17 18.61
N LEU A 508 -22.47 8.54 17.48
CA LEU A 508 -22.10 9.24 16.27
C LEU A 508 -23.34 9.93 15.69
N LEU A 509 -24.46 9.24 15.77
CA LEU A 509 -25.76 9.74 15.34
C LEU A 509 -26.85 9.07 16.18
N GLU A 510 -27.79 9.85 16.63
CA GLU A 510 -29.13 9.43 17.05
C GLU A 510 -30.13 10.30 16.28
N MET A 511 -31.07 9.69 15.57
CA MET A 511 -32.09 10.40 14.81
C MET A 511 -33.48 9.81 15.03
N GLY A 512 -34.49 10.64 14.87
CA GLY A 512 -35.90 10.30 15.02
C GLY A 512 -36.58 11.12 16.10
N ALA A 513 -36.89 10.53 17.23
CA ALA A 513 -37.49 11.26 18.37
C ALA A 513 -36.62 12.42 18.84
N LYS A 514 -35.32 12.25 18.77
CA LYS A 514 -34.32 13.31 18.91
C LYS A 514 -33.28 13.16 17.78
N ASN A 515 -32.75 14.29 17.35
CA ASN A 515 -31.70 14.31 16.33
C ASN A 515 -30.44 14.92 16.96
N ARG A 516 -29.45 14.09 17.30
CA ARG A 516 -28.31 14.54 18.07
C ARG A 516 -27.08 13.66 17.92
N VAL A 517 -25.95 14.21 18.26
CA VAL A 517 -24.67 13.53 18.51
C VAL A 517 -24.27 13.72 19.96
N GLY A 518 -23.36 12.91 20.50
CA GLY A 518 -22.85 13.13 21.86
C GLY A 518 -22.79 11.86 22.70
N ILE A 519 -22.58 12.01 23.99
CA ILE A 519 -22.54 10.92 24.98
C ILE A 519 -23.88 10.82 25.69
N LEU A 520 -24.49 9.65 25.60
CA LEU A 520 -25.72 9.32 26.35
C LEU A 520 -25.34 8.55 27.61
N ASN A 521 -25.87 9.00 28.71
CA ASN A 521 -25.75 8.37 30.01
C ASN A 521 -27.11 8.06 30.62
N LEU A 522 -27.22 6.96 31.36
CA LEU A 522 -28.39 6.62 32.15
C LEU A 522 -28.04 6.77 33.62
N SER A 523 -28.70 7.70 34.31
CA SER A 523 -28.57 7.83 35.76
C SER A 523 -29.34 6.75 36.49
N ASN A 524 -29.02 6.52 37.77
CA ASN A 524 -29.80 5.70 38.67
C ASN A 524 -31.25 6.21 38.69
N GLY A 525 -32.21 5.34 38.32
CA GLY A 525 -33.60 5.71 38.10
C GLY A 525 -34.06 5.81 36.66
N GLY A 526 -33.18 5.45 35.70
CA GLY A 526 -33.53 5.29 34.26
C GLY A 526 -33.63 6.61 33.47
N LYS A 527 -33.28 7.76 34.08
CA LYS A 527 -33.31 9.05 33.39
C LYS A 527 -32.14 9.16 32.43
N ALA A 528 -32.46 9.25 31.13
CA ALA A 528 -31.45 9.47 30.09
C ALA A 528 -31.00 10.95 30.08
N THR A 529 -29.70 11.14 30.15
CA THR A 529 -29.05 12.44 29.93
C THR A 529 -28.13 12.35 28.72
N VAL A 530 -28.06 13.41 27.91
CA VAL A 530 -27.16 13.48 26.77
C VAL A 530 -26.37 14.76 26.85
N ASN A 531 -25.06 14.61 26.91
CA ASN A 531 -24.13 15.69 26.65
C ASN A 531 -23.76 15.71 25.19
N GLY A 532 -24.39 16.57 24.40
CA GLY A 532 -24.29 16.51 22.95
C GLY A 532 -24.88 17.73 22.23
N LEU A 533 -24.94 17.64 20.93
CA LEU A 533 -25.42 18.69 20.03
C LEU A 533 -26.67 18.22 19.28
N ASP A 534 -27.71 19.09 19.25
CA ASP A 534 -28.86 18.93 18.35
C ASP A 534 -28.46 19.17 16.90
N ILE A 535 -28.87 18.24 16.03
CA ILE A 535 -28.56 18.26 14.59
C ILE A 535 -29.83 18.29 13.71
N SER A 536 -30.96 18.66 14.27
CA SER A 536 -32.26 18.70 13.57
C SER A 536 -32.28 19.62 12.34
N ASN A 537 -31.32 20.53 12.22
CA ASN A 537 -31.15 21.41 11.06
C ASN A 537 -30.54 20.71 9.83
N LEU A 538 -30.12 19.47 9.92
CA LEU A 538 -29.67 18.72 8.77
C LEU A 538 -30.85 18.43 7.80
N LYS A 539 -30.56 18.46 6.50
CA LYS A 539 -31.58 18.16 5.49
C LYS A 539 -31.91 16.67 5.49
N ARG A 540 -33.20 16.34 5.60
CA ARG A 540 -33.71 14.96 5.51
C ARG A 540 -33.43 14.34 4.13
N GLY A 541 -33.32 13.03 4.12
CA GLY A 541 -33.11 12.23 2.91
C GLY A 541 -31.72 12.40 2.28
N LYS A 542 -30.79 13.09 2.95
CA LYS A 542 -29.42 13.31 2.46
C LYS A 542 -28.43 12.43 3.21
N TRP A 543 -27.38 12.05 2.49
CA TRP A 543 -26.25 11.35 3.04
C TRP A 543 -25.29 12.31 3.74
N TYR A 544 -24.76 11.89 4.88
CA TYR A 544 -23.72 12.60 5.62
C TYR A 544 -22.70 11.61 6.15
N ILE A 545 -21.45 12.04 6.25
CA ILE A 545 -20.39 11.32 6.96
C ILE A 545 -20.38 11.84 8.39
N PHE A 546 -20.85 11.01 9.29
CA PHE A 546 -20.74 11.27 10.73
C PHE A 546 -19.45 10.66 11.25
N SER A 547 -18.65 11.43 11.96
CA SER A 547 -17.42 10.93 12.55
C SER A 547 -17.20 11.43 13.96
N VAL A 548 -16.48 10.63 14.74
CA VAL A 548 -15.95 11.03 16.05
C VAL A 548 -14.47 10.70 16.10
N VAL A 549 -13.68 11.67 16.56
CA VAL A 549 -12.29 11.48 16.93
C VAL A 549 -12.24 11.34 18.45
N LYS A 550 -11.82 10.19 18.93
CA LYS A 550 -11.57 9.90 20.35
C LYS A 550 -10.07 9.92 20.61
N SER A 551 -9.64 10.72 21.57
CA SER A 551 -8.26 10.77 22.02
C SER A 551 -8.24 10.94 23.54
N GLY A 552 -8.05 9.84 24.26
CA GLY A 552 -8.19 9.77 25.70
C GLY A 552 -9.59 10.21 26.14
N ALA A 553 -9.66 11.26 26.93
CA ALA A 553 -10.91 11.86 27.41
C ALA A 553 -11.53 12.89 26.44
N ASN A 554 -10.88 13.18 25.30
CA ASN A 554 -11.36 14.18 24.36
C ASN A 554 -12.10 13.54 23.21
N PHE A 555 -13.26 14.09 22.89
CA PHE A 555 -14.13 13.66 21.81
C PHE A 555 -14.44 14.83 20.89
N THR A 556 -14.29 14.62 19.58
CA THR A 556 -14.61 15.63 18.58
C THR A 556 -15.53 15.03 17.52
N TRP A 557 -16.77 15.49 17.45
CA TRP A 557 -17.73 15.09 16.42
C TRP A 557 -17.60 15.97 15.20
N LYS A 558 -17.65 15.34 14.04
CA LYS A 558 -17.67 16.01 12.75
C LYS A 558 -18.82 15.49 11.91
N ILE A 559 -19.38 16.38 11.09
CA ILE A 559 -20.28 16.01 10.00
C ILE A 559 -19.66 16.51 8.71
N ASN A 560 -19.48 15.62 7.75
CA ASN A 560 -18.84 15.94 6.47
C ASN A 560 -17.51 16.70 6.68
N GLU A 561 -16.65 16.18 7.56
CA GLU A 561 -15.35 16.73 7.97
C GLU A 561 -15.42 18.04 8.77
N ALA A 562 -16.55 18.72 8.79
CA ALA A 562 -16.73 19.93 9.57
C ALA A 562 -16.92 19.59 11.06
N GLU A 563 -16.09 20.17 11.91
CA GLU A 563 -16.20 20.00 13.36
C GLU A 563 -17.46 20.71 13.89
N ILE A 564 -18.32 19.92 14.52
CA ILE A 564 -19.60 20.40 15.04
C ILE A 564 -19.67 20.49 16.55
N PHE A 565 -19.02 19.56 17.25
CA PHE A 565 -19.11 19.45 18.69
C PHE A 565 -17.85 18.84 19.28
N THR A 566 -17.41 19.34 20.42
CA THR A 566 -16.31 18.80 21.21
C THR A 566 -16.76 18.59 22.64
N LEU A 567 -16.27 17.53 23.26
CA LEU A 567 -16.57 17.20 24.64
C LEU A 567 -15.34 16.57 25.30
N GLN A 568 -15.10 16.93 26.54
CA GLN A 568 -14.17 16.21 27.39
C GLN A 568 -14.97 15.39 28.42
N SER A 569 -14.75 14.06 28.42
CA SER A 569 -15.43 13.15 29.35
C SER A 569 -14.50 12.02 29.76
N SER A 570 -14.50 11.69 31.02
CA SER A 570 -13.75 10.53 31.55
C SER A 570 -14.59 9.25 31.64
N GLU A 571 -15.82 9.27 31.16
CA GLU A 571 -16.78 8.16 31.34
C GLU A 571 -16.53 7.01 30.38
N LEU A 572 -15.91 7.26 29.20
CA LEU A 572 -15.67 6.26 28.14
C LEU A 572 -14.17 5.95 28.02
N LYS A 573 -13.58 5.37 29.07
CA LYS A 573 -12.15 5.01 29.10
C LYS A 573 -11.84 3.64 28.49
N GLU A 574 -12.83 2.77 28.47
CA GLU A 574 -12.70 1.39 28.01
C GLU A 574 -12.76 1.28 26.48
N LYS A 575 -12.46 0.09 25.98
CA LYS A 575 -12.70 -0.25 24.57
C LYS A 575 -14.21 -0.31 24.31
N LEU A 576 -14.59 0.13 23.12
CA LEU A 576 -15.99 0.24 22.70
C LEU A 576 -16.19 -0.56 21.42
N HIS A 577 -17.35 -1.18 21.27
CA HIS A 577 -17.78 -1.83 20.04
C HIS A 577 -18.86 -1.02 19.33
N LEU A 578 -18.93 -1.16 18.01
CA LEU A 578 -19.90 -0.47 17.15
C LEU A 578 -21.27 -1.13 17.25
N ASN A 579 -22.31 -0.31 17.22
CA ASN A 579 -23.70 -0.75 17.19
C ASN A 579 -24.51 0.13 16.24
N ALA A 580 -25.46 -0.48 15.54
CA ALA A 580 -26.50 0.23 14.81
C ALA A 580 -27.84 -0.46 15.04
N SER A 581 -28.85 0.32 15.40
CA SER A 581 -30.19 -0.21 15.68
C SER A 581 -31.27 0.83 15.43
N SER A 582 -32.50 0.37 15.24
CA SER A 582 -33.69 1.20 15.24
C SER A 582 -34.67 0.71 16.29
N ILE A 583 -35.07 1.58 17.21
CA ILE A 583 -35.96 1.31 18.33
C ILE A 583 -37.27 2.04 18.06
N VAL A 584 -38.40 1.34 18.12
CA VAL A 584 -39.74 1.96 18.00
C VAL A 584 -40.24 2.30 19.40
N ILE A 585 -40.51 3.58 19.62
CA ILE A 585 -40.93 4.11 20.94
C ILE A 585 -42.41 4.53 21.00
N GLU A 586 -43.00 4.75 19.84
CA GLU A 586 -44.42 5.12 19.68
C GLU A 586 -45.00 4.47 18.42
N ASP A 587 -46.32 4.47 18.26
CA ASP A 587 -46.95 3.98 17.04
C ASP A 587 -46.56 4.80 15.83
N VAL A 588 -46.07 4.12 14.77
CA VAL A 588 -45.52 4.76 13.58
C VAL A 588 -46.63 4.92 12.54
N PRO A 589 -46.85 6.14 12.03
CA PRO A 589 -47.82 6.35 10.95
C PRO A 589 -47.53 5.48 9.73
N ALA A 590 -48.56 4.88 9.12
CA ALA A 590 -48.39 3.91 8.05
C ALA A 590 -47.61 4.44 6.84
N GLN A 591 -47.73 5.74 6.55
CA GLN A 591 -47.00 6.40 5.47
C GLN A 591 -45.48 6.48 5.72
N ASN A 592 -45.03 6.26 6.95
CA ASN A 592 -43.61 6.27 7.32
C ASN A 592 -43.03 4.84 7.40
N LEU A 593 -43.78 3.84 6.97
CA LEU A 593 -43.37 2.43 7.02
C LEU A 593 -43.36 1.80 5.60
N PRO A 594 -42.43 0.87 5.33
CA PRO A 594 -41.32 0.50 6.23
C PRO A 594 -40.31 1.64 6.38
N ALA A 595 -39.91 1.93 7.63
CA ALA A 595 -38.86 2.91 7.86
C ALA A 595 -37.48 2.26 7.71
N GLY A 596 -36.54 3.00 7.14
CA GLY A 596 -35.20 2.51 6.90
C GLY A 596 -34.13 3.35 7.58
N PHE A 597 -33.20 2.69 8.25
CA PHE A 597 -31.98 3.29 8.74
C PHE A 597 -30.81 2.83 7.85
N GLU A 598 -30.36 3.71 6.98
CA GLU A 598 -29.44 3.35 5.89
C GLU A 598 -28.00 3.78 6.22
N ILE A 599 -27.06 2.83 6.15
CA ILE A 599 -25.62 3.03 6.34
C ILE A 599 -24.91 2.48 5.11
N GLU A 600 -24.15 3.34 4.40
CA GLU A 600 -23.46 2.93 3.18
C GLU A 600 -22.11 2.29 3.48
N TRP A 601 -21.38 2.86 4.43
CA TRP A 601 -20.12 2.28 4.91
C TRP A 601 -19.81 2.73 6.34
N VAL A 602 -18.97 1.93 7.00
CA VAL A 602 -18.38 2.19 8.32
C VAL A 602 -16.87 2.04 8.21
N ARG A 603 -16.10 2.96 8.81
CA ARG A 603 -14.66 2.92 8.89
C ARG A 603 -14.16 3.31 10.26
N CYS A 604 -13.20 2.54 10.76
CA CYS A 604 -12.49 2.91 11.98
C CYS A 604 -11.01 2.97 11.71
N TYR A 605 -10.39 4.03 12.19
CA TYR A 605 -8.97 4.26 12.04
C TYR A 605 -8.31 4.31 13.41
N ARG A 606 -7.10 3.79 13.46
CA ARG A 606 -6.22 3.93 14.62
C ARG A 606 -4.95 4.65 14.19
N LYS A 607 -4.42 5.46 15.09
CA LYS A 607 -3.12 6.08 14.85
C LYS A 607 -2.05 4.99 14.82
N GLY A 608 -1.21 5.02 13.79
CA GLY A 608 -0.05 4.13 13.71
C GLY A 608 0.91 4.42 14.87
N ASN A 609 1.58 3.39 15.35
CA ASN A 609 2.59 3.51 16.40
C ASN A 609 3.81 4.27 15.89
#